data_1fe50b5bd23ec2ca6e5e8bb799181aeb
#
_entry.id   1fe50b5bd23ec2ca6e5e8bb799181aeb
#
_cell.length_a   1.000
_cell.length_b   1.000
_cell.length_c   1.000
_cell.angle_alpha   90.00
_cell.angle_beta   90.00
_cell.angle_gamma   90.00
#
_symmetry.space_group_name_H-M   'P 1'
#
loop_
_entity.id
_entity.type
_entity.pdbx_description
1 polymer ?
#
loop_
_entity_poly.entity_id
_entity_poly.type
_entity_poly.pdbx_seq_one_letter_code
_entity_poly.pdbx_strand_id
1 'polypeptide(L)'
;MSGTSIQPINHAIHSSRLAWYGLLLVLIVLGFPLLSLQHIDFYGTNRAIALPLTGISVPPYLYFYTAPPLAAAVYAVLNLYLLRLWAAIGTAPARIDDTPLEDAISPWFVADLGLRCRAWRRKDCCCKAKPMVPAQLLLTVVLVWLGAWIVLGAFWFQSLAARDFGLSLVSALSLMVALGFGKASATYLWRAMSTSPKPRPFSWITLCRKLIVTIVVAAVLANSSYIMTEGDRRSLASLNLHNEDIVTRPDNWVPHDIARQDFLATWCARHALDCQRDPEPEAFRKAWHQRFSAQLTTLKRPAWSHYKQAKPDFRSATLKDAFLPAINLSRAQLQWSDFSGAQMHRAYLLGAQMTFARLSDAQLQGADLTRATLHSANLFETQLQDAFLEKADLSRAFLYGVFLQRANLKAAKLNNTDLHKSHLMETNFSEAELHLAQLNQSDLTSANFGKADLLGAELIEPNLTGTDFSQAQLSWSQLIGSPDTPTPLERTDLRSSTNQWGALRYVDFSQAVIDENTDWTNTFFDSSVVVPDHMKDRIGHPCLWSQITPDSAPLSDEAFYGQWRGWLELDPEWEEKHWIRLVPSKYNDISAIPPPADCKWSADPLPGAASDN
;
A
#
# COMPACT_ATOMS: atom_id res chain seq x y z
N MET A 1 -77.44 -10.12 -6.04
CA MET A 1 -76.17 -10.73 -6.27
C MET A 1 -75.22 -9.58 -6.60
N SER A 2 -74.33 -9.24 -5.70
CA SER A 2 -73.46 -8.08 -5.78
C SER A 2 -72.44 -8.22 -6.95
N GLY A 3 -72.57 -7.36 -7.96
CA GLY A 3 -71.61 -7.27 -9.06
C GLY A 3 -70.23 -7.04 -8.51
N THR A 4 -69.34 -8.01 -8.68
CA THR A 4 -67.92 -7.86 -8.34
C THR A 4 -67.35 -6.80 -9.27
N SER A 5 -67.14 -5.60 -8.73
CA SER A 5 -66.63 -4.46 -9.48
C SER A 5 -65.19 -4.73 -9.95
N ILE A 6 -64.90 -4.50 -11.24
CA ILE A 6 -63.55 -4.54 -11.83
C ILE A 6 -62.66 -3.43 -11.30
N GLN A 7 -63.26 -2.37 -10.77
CA GLN A 7 -62.55 -1.17 -10.30
C GLN A 7 -61.41 -1.45 -9.32
N PRO A 8 -61.51 -2.30 -8.27
CA PRO A 8 -60.44 -2.56 -7.36
C PRO A 8 -59.18 -3.20 -8.02
N ILE A 9 -59.41 -4.08 -9.03
CA ILE A 9 -58.32 -4.76 -9.73
C ILE A 9 -57.60 -3.77 -10.64
N ASN A 10 -58.35 -2.98 -11.42
CA ASN A 10 -57.76 -1.96 -12.31
C ASN A 10 -57.05 -0.86 -11.53
N HIS A 11 -57.55 -0.47 -10.35
CA HIS A 11 -56.89 0.44 -9.45
C HIS A 11 -55.57 -0.16 -8.92
N ALA A 12 -55.54 -1.43 -8.56
CA ALA A 12 -54.34 -2.12 -8.12
C ALA A 12 -53.30 -2.22 -9.25
N ILE A 13 -53.74 -2.49 -10.51
CA ILE A 13 -52.89 -2.49 -11.70
C ILE A 13 -52.30 -1.10 -11.95
N HIS A 14 -53.13 -0.06 -11.91
CA HIS A 14 -52.70 1.33 -12.12
C HIS A 14 -51.65 1.76 -11.10
N SER A 15 -51.90 1.53 -9.82
CA SER A 15 -50.99 1.89 -8.73
C SER A 15 -49.67 1.12 -8.82
N SER A 16 -49.72 -0.18 -9.14
CA SER A 16 -48.52 -1.01 -9.32
C SER A 16 -47.70 -0.58 -10.53
N ARG A 17 -48.36 -0.18 -11.63
CA ARG A 17 -47.72 0.33 -12.84
C ARG A 17 -46.99 1.65 -12.58
N LEU A 18 -47.62 2.57 -11.85
CA LEU A 18 -47.01 3.85 -11.48
C LEU A 18 -45.81 3.65 -10.57
N ALA A 19 -45.91 2.77 -9.56
CA ALA A 19 -44.79 2.42 -8.69
C ALA A 19 -43.63 1.76 -9.47
N TRP A 20 -43.95 0.95 -10.48
CA TRP A 20 -42.95 0.33 -11.34
C TRP A 20 -42.21 1.35 -12.23
N TYR A 21 -42.92 2.32 -12.83
CA TYR A 21 -42.28 3.41 -13.56
C TYR A 21 -41.38 4.26 -12.64
N GLY A 22 -41.84 4.52 -11.41
CA GLY A 22 -41.06 5.21 -10.40
C GLY A 22 -39.76 4.44 -10.07
N LEU A 23 -39.87 3.11 -9.90
CA LEU A 23 -38.70 2.28 -9.65
C LEU A 23 -37.72 2.32 -10.85
N LEU A 24 -38.21 2.16 -12.09
CA LEU A 24 -37.34 2.23 -13.27
C LEU A 24 -36.58 3.55 -13.36
N LEU A 25 -37.30 4.66 -13.12
CA LEU A 25 -36.67 5.98 -13.12
C LEU A 25 -35.56 6.06 -12.05
N VAL A 26 -35.85 5.61 -10.82
CA VAL A 26 -34.88 5.60 -9.71
C VAL A 26 -33.68 4.70 -10.05
N LEU A 27 -33.90 3.50 -10.60
CA LEU A 27 -32.81 2.60 -10.97
C LEU A 27 -31.96 3.15 -12.12
N ILE A 28 -32.55 3.87 -13.07
CA ILE A 28 -31.80 4.55 -14.15
C ILE A 28 -30.98 5.69 -13.55
N VAL A 29 -31.61 6.60 -12.80
CA VAL A 29 -30.93 7.79 -12.25
C VAL A 29 -29.83 7.41 -11.27
N LEU A 30 -30.08 6.43 -10.40
CA LEU A 30 -29.12 6.00 -9.38
C LEU A 30 -28.22 4.86 -9.85
N GLY A 31 -28.61 4.04 -10.80
CA GLY A 31 -27.82 2.90 -11.28
C GLY A 31 -26.86 3.24 -12.41
N PHE A 32 -27.25 4.16 -13.31
CA PHE A 32 -26.44 4.50 -14.47
C PHE A 32 -25.04 5.03 -14.11
N PRO A 33 -24.87 5.90 -13.09
CA PRO A 33 -23.54 6.37 -12.70
C PRO A 33 -22.57 5.27 -12.26
N LEU A 34 -23.08 4.13 -11.78
CA LEU A 34 -22.23 3.00 -11.39
C LEU A 34 -21.39 2.43 -12.56
N LEU A 35 -21.85 2.61 -13.79
CA LEU A 35 -21.16 2.12 -15.00
C LEU A 35 -19.91 2.94 -15.33
N SER A 36 -19.85 4.21 -14.92
CA SER A 36 -18.74 5.12 -15.15
C SER A 36 -17.88 5.33 -13.92
N LEU A 37 -18.25 4.73 -12.78
CA LEU A 37 -17.54 4.92 -11.51
C LEU A 37 -16.16 4.25 -11.56
N GLN A 38 -15.14 5.01 -11.19
CA GLN A 38 -13.77 4.56 -11.07
C GLN A 38 -13.29 4.61 -9.61
N HIS A 39 -12.24 3.88 -9.27
CA HIS A 39 -11.67 3.88 -7.92
C HIS A 39 -11.23 5.29 -7.50
N ILE A 40 -10.71 6.10 -8.43
CA ILE A 40 -10.26 7.48 -8.16
C ILE A 40 -11.40 8.38 -7.66
N ASP A 41 -12.66 8.09 -7.98
CA ASP A 41 -13.79 8.92 -7.54
C ASP A 41 -13.95 8.93 -6.01
N PHE A 42 -13.49 7.87 -5.32
CA PHE A 42 -13.47 7.80 -3.86
C PHE A 42 -12.28 8.54 -3.24
N TYR A 43 -11.16 8.66 -3.95
CA TYR A 43 -9.89 9.11 -3.38
C TYR A 43 -9.39 10.44 -3.92
N GLY A 44 -9.80 10.83 -5.13
CA GLY A 44 -9.35 12.06 -5.79
C GLY A 44 -9.99 13.34 -5.24
N THR A 45 -9.41 14.48 -5.61
CA THR A 45 -9.93 15.81 -5.27
C THR A 45 -11.12 16.19 -6.13
N ASN A 46 -12.09 16.92 -5.53
CA ASN A 46 -13.25 17.50 -6.24
C ASN A 46 -14.05 16.52 -7.10
N ARG A 47 -14.02 15.22 -6.76
CA ARG A 47 -14.79 14.20 -7.46
C ARG A 47 -16.24 14.23 -7.00
N ALA A 48 -17.15 14.27 -7.95
CA ALA A 48 -18.59 14.23 -7.71
C ALA A 48 -19.27 13.42 -8.80
N ILE A 49 -20.25 12.59 -8.40
CA ILE A 49 -21.03 11.75 -9.29
C ILE A 49 -22.17 12.58 -9.85
N ALA A 50 -22.18 12.77 -11.17
CA ALA A 50 -23.29 13.46 -11.85
C ALA A 50 -24.50 12.51 -11.98
N LEU A 51 -25.64 12.93 -11.46
CA LEU A 51 -26.88 12.19 -11.58
C LEU A 51 -27.58 12.53 -12.91
N PRO A 52 -27.81 11.55 -13.80
CA PRO A 52 -28.45 11.80 -15.08
C PRO A 52 -29.85 12.40 -14.88
N LEU A 53 -30.30 13.21 -15.82
CA LEU A 53 -31.61 13.87 -15.83
C LEU A 53 -31.87 14.92 -14.74
N THR A 54 -31.04 15.03 -13.71
CA THR A 54 -31.27 15.96 -12.58
C THR A 54 -30.39 17.20 -12.63
N GLY A 55 -29.23 17.13 -13.29
CA GLY A 55 -28.19 18.16 -13.25
C GLY A 55 -27.48 18.30 -11.90
N ILE A 56 -27.74 17.40 -10.95
CA ILE A 56 -27.15 17.42 -9.62
C ILE A 56 -25.89 16.55 -9.62
N SER A 57 -24.84 17.05 -9.00
CA SER A 57 -23.63 16.29 -8.70
C SER A 57 -23.50 16.04 -7.20
N VAL A 58 -23.19 14.80 -6.81
CA VAL A 58 -23.19 14.35 -5.42
C VAL A 58 -21.82 13.75 -5.10
N PRO A 59 -21.21 14.08 -3.94
CA PRO A 59 -19.99 13.43 -3.50
C PRO A 59 -20.17 11.90 -3.40
N PRO A 60 -19.15 11.07 -3.76
CA PRO A 60 -19.28 9.61 -3.77
C PRO A 60 -19.75 9.02 -2.44
N TYR A 61 -19.22 9.48 -1.31
CA TYR A 61 -19.65 9.01 0.01
C TYR A 61 -21.13 9.26 0.25
N LEU A 62 -21.63 10.48 0.00
CA LEU A 62 -23.04 10.81 0.19
C LEU A 62 -23.94 9.99 -0.75
N TYR A 63 -23.48 9.76 -1.98
CA TYR A 63 -24.18 8.93 -2.96
C TYR A 63 -24.36 7.49 -2.48
N PHE A 64 -23.30 6.83 -1.98
CA PHE A 64 -23.38 5.46 -1.50
C PHE A 64 -24.11 5.30 -0.15
N TYR A 65 -24.19 6.34 0.69
CA TYR A 65 -25.03 6.32 1.89
C TYR A 65 -26.51 6.53 1.60
N THR A 66 -26.87 7.21 0.51
CA THR A 66 -28.25 7.62 0.23
C THR A 66 -28.93 6.83 -0.89
N ALA A 67 -28.22 6.57 -1.99
CA ALA A 67 -28.79 5.94 -3.17
C ALA A 67 -29.26 4.48 -2.95
N PRO A 68 -28.47 3.57 -2.33
CA PRO A 68 -28.90 2.20 -2.11
C PRO A 68 -30.14 2.09 -1.19
N PRO A 69 -30.24 2.78 -0.02
CA PRO A 69 -31.44 2.77 0.80
C PRO A 69 -32.68 3.32 0.08
N LEU A 70 -32.52 4.40 -0.70
CA LEU A 70 -33.60 4.99 -1.49
C LEU A 70 -34.13 4.00 -2.55
N ALA A 71 -33.23 3.38 -3.30
CA ALA A 71 -33.59 2.37 -4.31
C ALA A 71 -34.30 1.16 -3.66
N ALA A 72 -33.80 0.68 -2.52
CA ALA A 72 -34.40 -0.41 -1.76
C ALA A 72 -35.81 -0.05 -1.23
N ALA A 73 -35.98 1.19 -0.74
CA ALA A 73 -37.29 1.68 -0.26
C ALA A 73 -38.33 1.75 -1.40
N VAL A 74 -37.95 2.33 -2.55
CA VAL A 74 -38.86 2.39 -3.72
C VAL A 74 -39.19 0.98 -4.24
N TYR A 75 -38.21 0.08 -4.24
CA TYR A 75 -38.44 -1.31 -4.59
C TYR A 75 -39.35 -2.03 -3.59
N ALA A 76 -39.24 -1.78 -2.29
CA ALA A 76 -40.16 -2.31 -1.26
C ALA A 76 -41.58 -1.81 -1.49
N VAL A 77 -41.76 -0.52 -1.80
CA VAL A 77 -43.07 0.07 -2.12
C VAL A 77 -43.72 -0.64 -3.34
N LEU A 78 -42.96 -0.84 -4.41
CA LEU A 78 -43.45 -1.61 -5.56
C LEU A 78 -43.96 -3.00 -5.14
N ASN A 79 -43.14 -3.73 -4.36
CA ASN A 79 -43.52 -5.08 -3.93
C ASN A 79 -44.78 -5.08 -3.03
N LEU A 80 -45.01 -4.03 -2.21
CA LEU A 80 -46.26 -3.88 -1.46
C LEU A 80 -47.48 -3.69 -2.39
N TYR A 81 -47.33 -2.92 -3.47
CA TYR A 81 -48.41 -2.80 -4.47
C TYR A 81 -48.61 -4.12 -5.23
N LEU A 82 -47.54 -4.82 -5.56
CA LEU A 82 -47.64 -6.16 -6.18
C LEU A 82 -48.37 -7.17 -5.28
N LEU A 83 -48.13 -7.16 -3.96
CA LEU A 83 -48.88 -8.01 -3.03
C LEU A 83 -50.39 -7.73 -3.09
N ARG A 84 -50.80 -6.45 -3.16
CA ARG A 84 -52.20 -6.07 -3.35
C ARG A 84 -52.75 -6.53 -4.68
N LEU A 85 -51.98 -6.37 -5.76
CA LEU A 85 -52.35 -6.84 -7.10
C LEU A 85 -52.55 -8.38 -7.12
N TRP A 86 -51.61 -9.13 -6.53
CA TRP A 86 -51.69 -10.59 -6.47
C TRP A 86 -52.89 -11.06 -5.65
N ALA A 87 -53.20 -10.36 -4.56
CA ALA A 87 -54.40 -10.63 -3.78
C ALA A 87 -55.68 -10.39 -4.60
N ALA A 88 -55.77 -9.25 -5.29
CA ALA A 88 -56.91 -8.90 -6.12
C ALA A 88 -57.13 -9.89 -7.26
N ILE A 89 -56.09 -10.25 -8.02
CA ILE A 89 -56.18 -11.27 -9.11
C ILE A 89 -56.50 -12.65 -8.54
N GLY A 90 -55.95 -13.02 -7.38
CA GLY A 90 -56.18 -14.31 -6.75
C GLY A 90 -57.61 -14.53 -6.27
N THR A 91 -58.32 -13.49 -5.80
CA THR A 91 -59.68 -13.54 -5.32
C THR A 91 -60.76 -13.28 -6.37
N ALA A 92 -60.34 -12.76 -7.52
CA ALA A 92 -61.27 -12.45 -8.61
C ALA A 92 -62.01 -13.69 -9.16
N PRO A 93 -63.25 -13.59 -9.67
CA PRO A 93 -63.92 -14.68 -10.40
C PRO A 93 -63.21 -14.92 -11.75
N ALA A 94 -63.45 -16.11 -12.35
CA ALA A 94 -62.84 -16.45 -13.64
C ALA A 94 -63.45 -15.68 -14.83
N ARG A 95 -64.72 -15.24 -14.67
CA ARG A 95 -65.45 -14.40 -15.60
C ARG A 95 -66.13 -13.27 -14.88
N ILE A 96 -66.24 -12.12 -15.55
CA ILE A 96 -66.94 -10.94 -15.05
C ILE A 96 -67.84 -10.49 -16.22
N ASP A 97 -69.14 -10.40 -15.97
CA ASP A 97 -70.16 -10.05 -16.99
C ASP A 97 -69.98 -10.83 -18.32
N ASP A 98 -69.85 -12.17 -18.24
CA ASP A 98 -69.57 -13.12 -19.31
C ASP A 98 -68.24 -12.96 -20.05
N THR A 99 -67.43 -11.93 -19.74
CA THR A 99 -66.08 -11.77 -20.32
C THR A 99 -65.04 -12.49 -19.47
N PRO A 100 -64.02 -13.15 -20.09
CA PRO A 100 -62.89 -13.70 -19.37
C PRO A 100 -62.14 -12.60 -18.56
N LEU A 101 -61.63 -12.92 -17.38
CA LEU A 101 -60.92 -11.96 -16.54
C LEU A 101 -59.76 -11.31 -17.26
N GLU A 102 -59.09 -12.06 -18.17
CA GLU A 102 -57.95 -11.57 -18.96
C GLU A 102 -58.30 -10.44 -19.95
N ASP A 103 -59.54 -10.45 -20.47
CA ASP A 103 -60.03 -9.44 -21.41
C ASP A 103 -60.72 -8.26 -20.67
N ALA A 104 -61.11 -8.47 -19.44
CA ALA A 104 -61.84 -7.51 -18.63
C ALA A 104 -60.93 -6.49 -17.87
N ILE A 105 -59.65 -6.82 -17.63
CA ILE A 105 -58.70 -5.98 -16.90
C ILE A 105 -57.79 -5.19 -17.81
N SER A 106 -57.23 -4.10 -17.29
CA SER A 106 -56.28 -3.26 -18.01
C SER A 106 -55.00 -4.04 -18.37
N PRO A 107 -54.58 -4.03 -19.63
CA PRO A 107 -53.40 -4.78 -20.06
C PRO A 107 -52.12 -4.27 -19.38
N TRP A 108 -51.37 -5.17 -18.74
CA TRP A 108 -50.05 -4.90 -18.18
C TRP A 108 -49.29 -6.24 -17.99
N PHE A 109 -48.06 -6.29 -18.47
CA PHE A 109 -47.26 -7.52 -18.53
C PHE A 109 -47.10 -8.23 -17.18
N VAL A 110 -47.08 -7.47 -16.06
CA VAL A 110 -47.01 -8.05 -14.73
C VAL A 110 -48.36 -8.66 -14.30
N ALA A 111 -49.49 -8.02 -14.65
CA ALA A 111 -50.81 -8.58 -14.41
C ALA A 111 -50.99 -9.88 -15.23
N ASP A 112 -50.51 -9.91 -16.47
CA ASP A 112 -50.51 -11.11 -17.34
C ASP A 112 -49.74 -12.27 -16.70
N LEU A 113 -48.59 -11.99 -16.05
CA LEU A 113 -47.88 -13.02 -15.30
C LEU A 113 -48.74 -13.62 -14.20
N GLY A 114 -49.45 -12.77 -13.44
CA GLY A 114 -50.38 -13.20 -12.38
C GLY A 114 -51.49 -14.07 -12.91
N LEU A 115 -52.16 -13.66 -14.02
CA LEU A 115 -53.22 -14.42 -14.66
C LEU A 115 -52.74 -15.80 -15.17
N ARG A 116 -51.57 -15.85 -15.78
CA ARG A 116 -51.00 -17.10 -16.27
C ARG A 116 -50.56 -18.04 -15.15
N CYS A 117 -49.95 -17.53 -14.11
CA CYS A 117 -49.69 -18.30 -12.90
C CYS A 117 -50.97 -18.88 -12.31
N ARG A 118 -52.04 -18.10 -12.31
CA ARG A 118 -53.38 -18.55 -11.86
C ARG A 118 -53.93 -19.64 -12.76
N ALA A 119 -53.98 -19.45 -14.10
CA ALA A 119 -54.44 -20.44 -15.09
C ALA A 119 -53.69 -21.76 -14.97
N TRP A 120 -52.37 -21.70 -14.89
CA TRP A 120 -51.50 -22.87 -14.73
C TRP A 120 -51.76 -23.63 -13.43
N ARG A 121 -51.95 -22.89 -12.33
CA ARG A 121 -52.06 -23.49 -11.01
C ARG A 121 -53.49 -24.03 -10.69
N ARG A 122 -54.52 -23.41 -11.22
CA ARG A 122 -55.92 -23.82 -11.01
C ARG A 122 -56.41 -24.85 -12.00
N LYS A 123 -55.67 -25.09 -13.10
CA LYS A 123 -56.07 -25.94 -14.22
C LYS A 123 -57.46 -25.53 -14.78
N ASP A 124 -57.77 -24.22 -14.74
CA ASP A 124 -59.06 -23.70 -15.22
C ASP A 124 -59.21 -23.95 -16.72
N CYS A 125 -60.01 -24.92 -17.10
CA CYS A 125 -60.27 -25.34 -18.50
C CYS A 125 -60.82 -24.21 -19.39
N CYS A 126 -61.27 -23.09 -18.82
CA CYS A 126 -61.86 -21.96 -19.53
C CYS A 126 -60.89 -20.87 -19.96
N CYS A 127 -59.66 -20.88 -19.46
CA CYS A 127 -58.66 -19.90 -19.85
C CYS A 127 -57.74 -20.51 -20.92
N LYS A 128 -58.02 -20.24 -22.22
CA LYS A 128 -57.07 -20.50 -23.33
C LYS A 128 -55.96 -19.46 -23.30
N ALA A 129 -55.32 -19.25 -22.09
CA ALA A 129 -54.20 -18.35 -22.00
C ALA A 129 -53.08 -18.83 -22.96
N LYS A 130 -52.80 -18.05 -24.00
CA LYS A 130 -51.70 -18.33 -24.92
C LYS A 130 -50.42 -18.49 -24.12
N PRO A 131 -49.58 -19.50 -24.41
CA PRO A 131 -48.32 -19.65 -23.66
C PRO A 131 -47.52 -18.37 -23.80
N MET A 132 -47.00 -17.88 -22.69
CA MET A 132 -46.11 -16.71 -22.67
C MET A 132 -44.83 -17.09 -23.42
N VAL A 133 -44.41 -16.26 -24.36
CA VAL A 133 -43.13 -16.49 -25.03
C VAL A 133 -42.05 -16.47 -23.93
N PRO A 134 -41.13 -17.44 -23.91
CA PRO A 134 -40.09 -17.52 -22.87
C PRO A 134 -39.35 -16.20 -22.64
N ALA A 135 -39.13 -15.44 -23.72
CA ALA A 135 -38.54 -14.11 -23.65
C ALA A 135 -39.37 -13.09 -22.84
N GLN A 136 -40.71 -13.12 -22.98
CA GLN A 136 -41.57 -12.23 -22.17
C GLN A 136 -41.58 -12.60 -20.70
N LEU A 137 -41.55 -13.90 -20.38
CA LEU A 137 -41.44 -14.37 -19.00
C LEU A 137 -40.11 -13.93 -18.39
N LEU A 138 -39.00 -14.16 -19.07
CA LEU A 138 -37.66 -13.75 -18.65
C LEU A 138 -37.61 -12.24 -18.43
N LEU A 139 -38.06 -11.46 -19.40
CA LEU A 139 -38.09 -10.01 -19.34
C LEU A 139 -38.89 -9.52 -18.12
N THR A 140 -40.07 -10.12 -17.87
CA THR A 140 -40.90 -9.75 -16.70
C THR A 140 -40.20 -10.05 -15.39
N VAL A 141 -39.57 -11.21 -15.25
CA VAL A 141 -38.82 -11.60 -14.05
C VAL A 141 -37.65 -10.65 -13.82
N VAL A 142 -36.90 -10.34 -14.90
CA VAL A 142 -35.76 -9.41 -14.84
C VAL A 142 -36.23 -8.01 -14.42
N LEU A 143 -37.25 -7.47 -15.05
CA LEU A 143 -37.72 -6.10 -14.80
C LEU A 143 -38.43 -5.93 -13.45
N VAL A 144 -39.06 -6.98 -12.92
CA VAL A 144 -39.81 -6.89 -11.67
C VAL A 144 -38.95 -7.23 -10.45
N TRP A 145 -38.08 -8.24 -10.54
CA TRP A 145 -37.33 -8.71 -9.38
C TRP A 145 -35.82 -8.58 -9.53
N LEU A 146 -35.24 -9.03 -10.63
CA LEU A 146 -33.79 -9.12 -10.76
C LEU A 146 -33.13 -7.77 -11.01
N GLY A 147 -33.77 -6.84 -11.75
CA GLY A 147 -33.16 -5.55 -12.09
C GLY A 147 -32.73 -4.74 -10.86
N ALA A 148 -33.61 -4.63 -9.86
CA ALA A 148 -33.27 -3.95 -8.62
C ALA A 148 -32.18 -4.68 -7.81
N TRP A 149 -32.19 -6.02 -7.81
CA TRP A 149 -31.15 -6.82 -7.13
C TRP A 149 -29.78 -6.66 -7.80
N ILE A 150 -29.74 -6.63 -9.15
CA ILE A 150 -28.51 -6.40 -9.90
C ILE A 150 -27.92 -5.02 -9.60
N VAL A 151 -28.78 -3.97 -9.64
CA VAL A 151 -28.31 -2.59 -9.35
C VAL A 151 -27.84 -2.46 -7.90
N LEU A 152 -28.60 -2.97 -6.93
CA LEU A 152 -28.19 -2.94 -5.51
C LEU A 152 -26.97 -3.80 -5.23
N GLY A 153 -26.81 -4.93 -5.94
CA GLY A 153 -25.60 -5.75 -5.90
C GLY A 153 -24.38 -5.01 -6.46
N ALA A 154 -24.56 -4.24 -7.54
CA ALA A 154 -23.54 -3.38 -8.09
C ALA A 154 -23.13 -2.27 -7.13
N PHE A 155 -24.09 -1.64 -6.42
CA PHE A 155 -23.79 -0.70 -5.35
C PHE A 155 -22.93 -1.32 -4.25
N TRP A 156 -23.31 -2.51 -3.78
CA TRP A 156 -22.51 -3.20 -2.77
C TRP A 156 -21.11 -3.51 -3.27
N PHE A 157 -20.98 -4.06 -4.48
CA PHE A 157 -19.68 -4.40 -5.05
C PHE A 157 -18.79 -3.16 -5.25
N GLN A 158 -19.33 -2.08 -5.82
CA GLN A 158 -18.58 -0.84 -6.02
C GLN A 158 -18.20 -0.15 -4.70
N SER A 159 -19.06 -0.27 -3.66
CA SER A 159 -18.76 0.29 -2.34
C SER A 159 -17.54 -0.35 -1.66
N LEU A 160 -17.17 -1.58 -2.03
CA LEU A 160 -15.98 -2.25 -1.50
C LEU A 160 -14.69 -1.54 -1.91
N ALA A 161 -14.67 -0.87 -3.07
CA ALA A 161 -13.53 -0.10 -3.53
C ALA A 161 -13.22 1.11 -2.65
N ALA A 162 -14.21 1.65 -1.94
CA ALA A 162 -14.00 2.72 -0.97
C ALA A 162 -13.25 2.27 0.28
N ARG A 163 -13.14 0.95 0.51
CA ARG A 163 -12.55 0.35 1.72
C ARG A 163 -13.09 0.94 3.03
N ASP A 164 -14.37 1.29 3.03
CA ASP A 164 -15.12 1.79 4.17
C ASP A 164 -16.21 0.77 4.53
N PHE A 165 -16.06 0.18 5.72
CA PHE A 165 -17.00 -0.85 6.19
C PHE A 165 -18.42 -0.32 6.32
N GLY A 166 -18.60 0.91 6.84
CA GLY A 166 -19.94 1.51 7.01
C GLY A 166 -20.67 1.66 5.69
N LEU A 167 -19.98 2.11 4.65
CA LEU A 167 -20.50 2.34 3.30
C LEU A 167 -20.92 1.02 2.63
N SER A 168 -20.07 0.01 2.73
CA SER A 168 -20.38 -1.32 2.18
C SER A 168 -21.50 -2.02 2.96
N LEU A 169 -21.58 -1.83 4.27
CA LEU A 169 -22.63 -2.37 5.11
C LEU A 169 -24.01 -1.78 4.76
N VAL A 170 -24.11 -0.46 4.57
CA VAL A 170 -25.36 0.22 4.14
C VAL A 170 -25.84 -0.35 2.81
N SER A 171 -24.94 -0.51 1.84
CA SER A 171 -25.27 -1.09 0.53
C SER A 171 -25.71 -2.56 0.66
N ALA A 172 -25.03 -3.37 1.47
CA ALA A 172 -25.38 -4.77 1.73
C ALA A 172 -26.76 -4.91 2.41
N LEU A 173 -27.04 -4.08 3.42
CA LEU A 173 -28.35 -4.06 4.10
C LEU A 173 -29.48 -3.66 3.14
N SER A 174 -29.24 -2.69 2.27
CA SER A 174 -30.19 -2.27 1.24
C SER A 174 -30.52 -3.41 0.26
N LEU A 175 -29.50 -4.15 -0.18
CA LEU A 175 -29.67 -5.34 -1.01
C LEU A 175 -30.47 -6.42 -0.28
N MET A 176 -30.19 -6.66 1.00
CA MET A 176 -30.92 -7.65 1.79
C MET A 176 -32.39 -7.30 1.94
N VAL A 177 -32.73 -6.04 2.20
CA VAL A 177 -34.12 -5.56 2.26
C VAL A 177 -34.81 -5.84 0.92
N ALA A 178 -34.18 -5.51 -0.19
CA ALA A 178 -34.74 -5.76 -1.52
C ALA A 178 -34.96 -7.26 -1.79
N LEU A 179 -33.99 -8.10 -1.46
CA LEU A 179 -34.10 -9.57 -1.61
C LEU A 179 -35.28 -10.10 -0.75
N GLY A 180 -35.45 -9.59 0.46
CA GLY A 180 -36.55 -9.96 1.36
C GLY A 180 -37.93 -9.64 0.78
N PHE A 181 -38.13 -8.40 0.31
CA PHE A 181 -39.40 -7.96 -0.29
C PHE A 181 -39.70 -8.68 -1.59
N GLY A 182 -38.71 -8.82 -2.48
CA GLY A 182 -38.87 -9.53 -3.74
C GLY A 182 -39.22 -10.99 -3.57
N LYS A 183 -38.53 -11.70 -2.65
CA LYS A 183 -38.86 -13.08 -2.28
C LYS A 183 -40.26 -13.20 -1.67
N ALA A 184 -40.67 -12.28 -0.79
CA ALA A 184 -41.99 -12.24 -0.21
C ALA A 184 -43.07 -12.09 -1.29
N SER A 185 -42.91 -11.13 -2.19
CA SER A 185 -43.82 -10.88 -3.32
C SER A 185 -43.95 -12.10 -4.25
N ALA A 186 -42.82 -12.70 -4.68
CA ALA A 186 -42.84 -13.90 -5.52
C ALA A 186 -43.50 -15.12 -4.83
N THR A 187 -43.21 -15.34 -3.55
CA THR A 187 -43.84 -16.43 -2.80
C THR A 187 -45.33 -16.20 -2.55
N TYR A 188 -45.74 -14.93 -2.39
CA TYR A 188 -47.15 -14.58 -2.25
C TYR A 188 -47.89 -14.76 -3.60
N LEU A 189 -47.34 -14.32 -4.71
CA LEU A 189 -47.87 -14.60 -6.05
C LEU A 189 -48.21 -16.08 -6.20
N TRP A 190 -47.24 -16.95 -5.90
CA TRP A 190 -47.42 -18.40 -6.01
C TRP A 190 -48.55 -18.94 -5.13
N ARG A 191 -48.77 -18.37 -3.94
CA ARG A 191 -49.79 -18.78 -3.00
C ARG A 191 -51.16 -18.23 -3.36
N ALA A 192 -51.24 -16.95 -3.70
CA ALA A 192 -52.50 -16.28 -4.04
C ALA A 192 -53.21 -16.92 -5.25
N MET A 193 -52.45 -17.54 -6.16
CA MET A 193 -52.98 -18.18 -7.35
C MET A 193 -53.48 -19.62 -7.15
N SER A 194 -53.43 -20.19 -5.91
CA SER A 194 -53.90 -21.56 -5.65
C SER A 194 -55.41 -21.62 -5.42
N THR A 195 -56.07 -22.75 -5.80
CA THR A 195 -57.53 -22.95 -5.70
C THR A 195 -58.05 -23.09 -4.28
N SER A 196 -57.19 -23.37 -3.32
CA SER A 196 -57.55 -23.60 -1.95
C SER A 196 -56.43 -23.07 -1.07
N PRO A 197 -56.44 -21.79 -0.66
CA PRO A 197 -55.50 -21.26 0.30
C PRO A 197 -55.82 -21.83 1.69
N LYS A 198 -55.46 -23.11 1.94
CA LYS A 198 -55.51 -23.62 3.31
C LYS A 198 -54.58 -22.74 4.15
N PRO A 199 -55.12 -22.09 5.21
CA PRO A 199 -54.28 -21.38 6.15
C PRO A 199 -53.32 -22.40 6.76
N ARG A 200 -52.05 -22.31 6.43
CA ARG A 200 -51.05 -23.13 7.13
C ARG A 200 -51.02 -22.65 8.57
N PRO A 201 -51.15 -23.55 9.55
CA PRO A 201 -51.00 -23.15 10.94
C PRO A 201 -49.65 -22.43 11.09
N PHE A 202 -49.63 -21.38 11.86
CA PHE A 202 -48.40 -20.64 12.18
C PHE A 202 -47.39 -21.65 12.76
N SER A 203 -46.31 -21.89 12.04
CA SER A 203 -45.27 -22.80 12.47
C SER A 203 -44.07 -22.00 12.89
N TRP A 204 -43.75 -22.01 14.16
CA TRP A 204 -42.55 -21.44 14.74
C TRP A 204 -41.29 -21.98 14.04
N ILE A 205 -41.26 -23.27 13.68
CA ILE A 205 -40.14 -23.90 12.96
C ILE A 205 -39.92 -23.22 11.61
N THR A 206 -41.01 -22.90 10.87
CA THR A 206 -40.89 -22.22 9.57
C THR A 206 -40.40 -20.78 9.73
N LEU A 207 -40.85 -20.09 10.79
CA LEU A 207 -40.37 -18.73 11.10
C LEU A 207 -38.91 -18.75 11.52
N CYS A 208 -38.54 -19.64 12.45
CA CYS A 208 -37.15 -19.79 12.89
C CYS A 208 -36.19 -20.14 11.71
N ARG A 209 -36.60 -21.07 10.84
CA ARG A 209 -35.80 -21.41 9.65
C ARG A 209 -35.59 -20.21 8.73
N LYS A 210 -36.61 -19.39 8.50
CA LYS A 210 -36.49 -18.17 7.67
C LYS A 210 -35.60 -17.14 8.35
N LEU A 211 -35.77 -16.96 9.65
CA LEU A 211 -34.95 -16.03 10.44
C LEU A 211 -33.47 -16.46 10.42
N ILE A 212 -33.20 -17.74 10.65
CA ILE A 212 -31.84 -18.29 10.58
C ILE A 212 -31.22 -18.05 9.19
N VAL A 213 -31.93 -18.36 8.10
CA VAL A 213 -31.42 -18.13 6.76
C VAL A 213 -31.15 -16.63 6.52
N THR A 214 -32.01 -15.75 7.01
CA THR A 214 -31.79 -14.30 6.87
C THR A 214 -30.57 -13.84 7.66
N ILE A 215 -30.41 -14.33 8.90
CA ILE A 215 -29.27 -14.02 9.76
C ILE A 215 -27.97 -14.55 9.12
N VAL A 216 -27.97 -15.76 8.58
CA VAL A 216 -26.79 -16.33 7.91
C VAL A 216 -26.39 -15.52 6.69
N VAL A 217 -27.36 -15.13 5.84
CA VAL A 217 -27.09 -14.27 4.67
C VAL A 217 -26.57 -12.91 5.11
N ALA A 218 -27.17 -12.31 6.16
CA ALA A 218 -26.70 -11.06 6.74
C ALA A 218 -25.26 -11.17 7.25
N ALA A 219 -24.97 -12.24 7.99
CA ALA A 219 -23.65 -12.50 8.54
C ALA A 219 -22.62 -12.73 7.42
N VAL A 220 -22.99 -13.44 6.34
CA VAL A 220 -22.10 -13.64 5.17
C VAL A 220 -21.80 -12.32 4.48
N LEU A 221 -22.82 -11.48 4.21
CA LEU A 221 -22.61 -10.17 3.57
C LEU A 221 -21.80 -9.23 4.45
N ALA A 222 -22.11 -9.15 5.75
CA ALA A 222 -21.38 -8.33 6.70
C ALA A 222 -19.92 -8.81 6.84
N ASN A 223 -19.71 -10.13 6.97
CA ASN A 223 -18.38 -10.72 7.04
C ASN A 223 -17.59 -10.53 5.74
N SER A 224 -18.23 -10.67 4.58
CA SER A 224 -17.61 -10.38 3.29
C SER A 224 -17.24 -8.91 3.16
N SER A 225 -18.13 -8.00 3.58
CA SER A 225 -17.84 -6.56 3.63
C SER A 225 -16.66 -6.27 4.56
N TYR A 226 -16.62 -6.87 5.75
CA TYR A 226 -15.52 -6.72 6.70
C TYR A 226 -14.18 -7.24 6.14
N ILE A 227 -14.17 -8.48 5.63
CA ILE A 227 -12.94 -9.08 5.05
C ILE A 227 -12.44 -8.26 3.86
N MET A 228 -13.34 -7.72 3.03
CA MET A 228 -12.95 -6.99 1.82
C MET A 228 -12.55 -5.53 2.10
N THR A 229 -13.03 -4.92 3.17
CA THR A 229 -12.71 -3.53 3.53
C THR A 229 -11.62 -3.42 4.58
N GLU A 230 -11.56 -4.33 5.56
CA GLU A 230 -10.62 -4.28 6.68
C GLU A 230 -9.73 -5.53 6.81
N GLY A 231 -10.03 -6.58 6.04
CA GLY A 231 -9.31 -7.86 6.07
C GLY A 231 -7.90 -7.77 5.47
N ASP A 232 -7.01 -8.65 5.96
CA ASP A 232 -5.61 -8.72 5.56
C ASP A 232 -5.44 -9.45 4.22
N ARG A 233 -4.71 -8.87 3.27
CA ARG A 233 -4.04 -9.46 2.10
C ARG A 233 -4.81 -9.82 0.81
N ARG A 234 -6.12 -10.05 0.75
CA ARG A 234 -6.76 -10.48 -0.52
C ARG A 234 -8.16 -9.93 -0.69
N SER A 235 -8.30 -8.63 -0.80
CA SER A 235 -9.53 -8.03 -1.28
C SER A 235 -9.77 -8.43 -2.75
N LEU A 236 -10.93 -9.02 -3.06
CA LEU A 236 -11.39 -9.22 -4.45
C LEU A 236 -11.55 -7.89 -5.19
N ALA A 237 -11.73 -6.79 -4.45
CA ALA A 237 -11.70 -5.44 -4.97
C ALA A 237 -10.26 -4.90 -4.84
N SER A 238 -9.38 -5.24 -5.80
CA SER A 238 -8.08 -4.60 -5.91
C SER A 238 -8.27 -3.10 -6.16
N LEU A 239 -7.80 -2.27 -5.22
CA LEU A 239 -7.81 -0.82 -5.41
C LEU A 239 -6.74 -0.48 -6.45
N ASN A 240 -7.16 -0.07 -7.64
CA ASN A 240 -6.28 0.34 -8.72
C ASN A 240 -6.40 1.84 -8.96
N LEU A 241 -5.32 2.57 -8.66
CA LEU A 241 -5.14 4.00 -8.84
C LEU A 241 -3.89 4.27 -9.69
N HIS A 242 -3.57 3.34 -10.61
CA HIS A 242 -2.43 3.45 -11.50
C HIS A 242 -2.56 4.69 -12.40
N ASN A 243 -1.50 5.51 -12.41
CA ASN A 243 -1.40 6.76 -13.19
C ASN A 243 -2.52 7.79 -12.90
N GLU A 244 -3.09 7.77 -11.69
CA GLU A 244 -4.17 8.66 -11.30
C GLU A 244 -3.69 9.90 -10.54
N ASP A 245 -4.32 11.04 -10.79
CA ASP A 245 -4.08 12.28 -10.06
C ASP A 245 -4.94 12.33 -8.80
N ILE A 246 -4.43 11.80 -7.68
CA ILE A 246 -5.11 11.86 -6.36
C ILE A 246 -5.08 13.30 -5.82
N VAL A 247 -3.98 13.99 -6.02
CA VAL A 247 -3.87 15.44 -5.84
C VAL A 247 -4.10 16.08 -7.21
N THR A 248 -4.89 17.15 -7.29
CA THR A 248 -5.16 17.81 -8.58
C THR A 248 -3.85 18.35 -9.17
N ARG A 249 -3.48 17.84 -10.34
CA ARG A 249 -2.29 18.30 -11.08
C ARG A 249 -2.64 19.60 -11.82
N PRO A 250 -1.90 20.68 -11.62
CA PRO A 250 -2.07 21.91 -12.41
C PRO A 250 -1.66 21.68 -13.88
N ASP A 251 -2.32 22.35 -14.82
CA ASP A 251 -2.00 22.27 -16.26
C ASP A 251 -0.55 22.66 -16.58
N ASN A 252 0.03 23.56 -15.76
CA ASN A 252 1.41 24.05 -15.87
C ASN A 252 2.39 23.33 -14.93
N TRP A 253 2.07 22.14 -14.48
CA TRP A 253 2.96 21.35 -13.64
C TRP A 253 4.21 20.96 -14.39
N VAL A 254 5.37 21.33 -13.84
CA VAL A 254 6.67 20.87 -14.33
C VAL A 254 7.22 19.83 -13.35
N PRO A 255 7.70 18.67 -13.83
CA PRO A 255 8.33 17.68 -12.98
C PRO A 255 9.44 18.29 -12.12
N HIS A 256 9.57 17.78 -10.89
CA HIS A 256 10.51 18.32 -9.89
C HIS A 256 11.93 18.48 -10.43
N ASP A 257 12.44 17.46 -11.11
CA ASP A 257 13.82 17.43 -11.57
C ASP A 257 14.07 18.47 -12.67
N ILE A 258 13.14 18.60 -13.61
CA ILE A 258 13.21 19.60 -14.69
C ILE A 258 13.11 21.01 -14.08
N ALA A 259 12.14 21.23 -13.19
CA ALA A 259 11.96 22.51 -12.54
C ALA A 259 13.19 22.91 -11.67
N ARG A 260 13.84 21.91 -11.05
CA ARG A 260 15.04 22.10 -10.24
C ARG A 260 16.26 22.43 -11.11
N GLN A 261 16.45 21.73 -12.23
CA GLN A 261 17.52 22.02 -13.18
C GLN A 261 17.40 23.41 -13.78
N ASP A 262 16.20 23.80 -14.20
CA ASP A 262 15.94 25.16 -14.73
C ASP A 262 16.20 26.24 -13.67
N PHE A 263 15.81 25.97 -12.42
CA PHE A 263 16.06 26.87 -11.31
C PHE A 263 17.54 26.97 -10.99
N LEU A 264 18.28 25.84 -10.99
CA LEU A 264 19.73 25.79 -10.78
C LEU A 264 20.45 26.61 -11.85
N ALA A 265 20.17 26.38 -13.12
CA ALA A 265 20.76 27.13 -14.22
C ALA A 265 20.53 28.66 -14.07
N THR A 266 19.33 29.04 -13.71
CA THR A 266 18.98 30.46 -13.47
C THR A 266 19.69 31.03 -12.23
N TRP A 267 19.82 30.24 -11.17
CA TRP A 267 20.51 30.63 -9.95
C TRP A 267 22.00 30.86 -10.20
N CYS A 268 22.66 29.92 -10.87
CA CYS A 268 24.07 29.98 -11.17
C CYS A 268 24.41 31.18 -12.06
N ALA A 269 23.58 31.44 -13.07
CA ALA A 269 23.73 32.62 -13.92
C ALA A 269 23.64 33.95 -13.13
N ARG A 270 22.76 34.01 -12.11
CA ARG A 270 22.60 35.23 -11.26
C ARG A 270 23.76 35.46 -10.30
N HIS A 271 24.40 34.38 -9.83
CA HIS A 271 25.45 34.47 -8.81
C HIS A 271 26.85 34.32 -9.40
N ALA A 272 26.97 34.25 -10.74
CA ALA A 272 28.22 34.04 -11.46
C ALA A 272 29.01 32.80 -10.98
N LEU A 273 28.31 31.71 -10.68
CA LEU A 273 28.87 30.44 -10.22
C LEU A 273 28.91 29.41 -11.35
N ASP A 274 29.98 28.61 -11.38
CA ASP A 274 30.10 27.44 -12.26
C ASP A 274 29.53 26.20 -11.56
N CYS A 275 28.20 26.02 -11.67
CA CYS A 275 27.51 24.93 -11.01
C CYS A 275 27.75 23.54 -11.62
N GLN A 276 28.66 23.42 -12.59
CA GLN A 276 29.15 22.09 -13.04
C GLN A 276 30.36 21.63 -12.23
N ARG A 277 31.06 22.54 -11.58
CA ARG A 277 32.28 22.26 -10.81
C ARG A 277 32.12 22.39 -9.31
N ASP A 278 31.22 23.25 -8.84
CA ASP A 278 31.04 23.52 -7.42
C ASP A 278 29.88 22.71 -6.85
N PRO A 279 30.00 22.15 -5.64
CA PRO A 279 28.85 21.52 -4.97
C PRO A 279 27.74 22.56 -4.76
N GLU A 280 26.48 22.12 -4.84
CA GLU A 280 25.32 22.99 -4.72
C GLU A 280 25.36 23.86 -3.44
N PRO A 281 25.35 25.20 -3.57
CA PRO A 281 25.40 26.06 -2.39
C PRO A 281 24.18 25.88 -1.48
N GLU A 282 24.37 25.91 -0.17
CA GLU A 282 23.27 25.84 0.80
C GLU A 282 22.20 26.91 0.54
N ALA A 283 22.63 28.11 0.13
CA ALA A 283 21.72 29.18 -0.25
C ALA A 283 20.80 28.83 -1.43
N PHE A 284 21.32 28.11 -2.44
CA PHE A 284 20.51 27.60 -3.54
C PHE A 284 19.48 26.58 -3.01
N ARG A 285 19.93 25.61 -2.21
CA ARG A 285 19.05 24.57 -1.63
C ARG A 285 17.89 25.19 -0.87
N LYS A 286 18.18 26.17 -0.02
CA LYS A 286 17.16 26.91 0.77
C LYS A 286 16.16 27.65 -0.13
N ALA A 287 16.64 28.33 -1.15
CA ALA A 287 15.81 29.04 -2.10
C ALA A 287 14.93 28.09 -2.94
N TRP A 288 15.49 26.96 -3.39
CA TRP A 288 14.73 25.93 -4.09
C TRP A 288 13.62 25.35 -3.20
N HIS A 289 13.94 24.96 -1.96
CA HIS A 289 12.95 24.46 -1.02
C HIS A 289 11.81 25.45 -0.78
N GLN A 290 12.10 26.75 -0.65
CA GLN A 290 11.06 27.77 -0.51
C GLN A 290 10.17 27.84 -1.75
N ARG A 291 10.77 27.91 -2.95
CA ARG A 291 10.04 27.99 -4.22
C ARG A 291 9.15 26.77 -4.44
N PHE A 292 9.70 25.59 -4.30
CA PHE A 292 8.96 24.34 -4.50
C PHE A 292 7.87 24.15 -3.45
N SER A 293 8.12 24.51 -2.18
CA SER A 293 7.09 24.51 -1.14
C SER A 293 5.91 25.41 -1.50
N ALA A 294 6.17 26.63 -1.98
CA ALA A 294 5.12 27.54 -2.39
C ALA A 294 4.26 26.95 -3.51
N GLN A 295 4.87 26.29 -4.50
CA GLN A 295 4.15 25.58 -5.55
C GLN A 295 3.27 24.45 -5.00
N LEU A 296 3.77 23.66 -4.05
CA LEU A 296 3.02 22.58 -3.43
C LEU A 296 1.85 23.04 -2.56
N THR A 297 1.90 24.26 -1.99
CA THR A 297 0.78 24.81 -1.20
C THR A 297 -0.43 25.16 -2.04
N THR A 298 -0.26 25.37 -3.34
CA THR A 298 -1.37 25.68 -4.27
C THR A 298 -2.16 24.44 -4.69
N LEU A 299 -1.63 23.24 -4.43
CA LEU A 299 -2.26 21.99 -4.85
C LEU A 299 -3.53 21.70 -4.04
N LYS A 300 -4.60 21.36 -4.74
CA LYS A 300 -5.84 20.88 -4.12
C LYS A 300 -5.68 19.41 -3.75
N ARG A 301 -5.86 19.10 -2.46
CA ARG A 301 -5.74 17.76 -1.91
C ARG A 301 -7.11 17.21 -1.53
N PRO A 302 -7.31 15.88 -1.55
CA PRO A 302 -8.58 15.29 -1.13
C PRO A 302 -8.88 15.60 0.34
N ALA A 303 -10.16 15.74 0.68
CA ALA A 303 -10.60 16.14 2.02
C ALA A 303 -10.07 15.21 3.12
N TRP A 304 -10.04 13.90 2.89
CA TRP A 304 -9.50 12.93 3.84
C TRP A 304 -8.01 13.16 4.18
N SER A 305 -7.24 13.76 3.28
CA SER A 305 -5.83 14.10 3.50
C SER A 305 -5.62 15.12 4.63
N HIS A 306 -6.63 15.92 4.97
CA HIS A 306 -6.56 16.93 6.04
C HIS A 306 -6.89 16.36 7.42
N TYR A 307 -7.54 15.21 7.50
CA TYR A 307 -7.95 14.61 8.77
C TYR A 307 -6.85 13.73 9.36
N LYS A 308 -6.60 13.87 10.68
CA LYS A 308 -5.59 13.07 11.39
C LYS A 308 -6.03 11.64 11.70
N GLN A 309 -7.33 11.35 11.72
CA GLN A 309 -7.89 10.14 12.31
C GLN A 309 -8.45 9.09 11.35
N ALA A 310 -8.80 9.45 10.12
CA ALA A 310 -9.40 8.50 9.18
C ALA A 310 -8.61 8.54 7.85
N LYS A 311 -7.51 7.80 7.79
CA LYS A 311 -6.81 7.59 6.53
C LYS A 311 -7.44 6.44 5.77
N PRO A 312 -7.58 6.54 4.44
CA PRO A 312 -8.02 5.41 3.64
C PRO A 312 -7.06 4.24 3.77
N ASP A 313 -7.59 3.04 3.71
CA ASP A 313 -6.81 1.81 3.66
C ASP A 313 -6.30 1.57 2.23
N PHE A 314 -5.00 1.72 2.05
CA PHE A 314 -4.32 1.47 0.78
C PHE A 314 -3.53 0.15 0.77
N ARG A 315 -3.80 -0.77 1.69
CA ARG A 315 -3.14 -2.08 1.68
C ARG A 315 -3.36 -2.78 0.34
N SER A 316 -2.27 -3.30 -0.25
CA SER A 316 -2.30 -3.95 -1.56
C SER A 316 -2.90 -3.09 -2.69
N ALA A 317 -2.96 -1.76 -2.53
CA ALA A 317 -3.42 -0.86 -3.58
C ALA A 317 -2.33 -0.67 -4.64
N THR A 318 -2.74 -0.51 -5.89
CA THR A 318 -1.85 -0.13 -6.99
C THR A 318 -1.94 1.38 -7.19
N LEU A 319 -0.88 2.10 -6.82
CA LEU A 319 -0.72 3.55 -6.98
C LEU A 319 0.49 3.85 -7.88
N LYS A 320 0.79 2.92 -8.78
CA LYS A 320 1.91 3.04 -9.70
C LYS A 320 1.73 4.29 -10.57
N ASP A 321 2.81 5.08 -10.71
CA ASP A 321 2.85 6.34 -11.46
C ASP A 321 1.82 7.40 -11.02
N ALA A 322 1.18 7.24 -9.85
CA ALA A 322 0.17 8.15 -9.34
C ALA A 322 0.76 9.51 -8.90
N PHE A 323 -0.03 10.58 -9.04
CA PHE A 323 0.35 11.92 -8.65
C PHE A 323 -0.16 12.27 -7.24
N LEU A 324 0.74 12.31 -6.26
CA LEU A 324 0.47 12.39 -4.83
C LEU A 324 1.33 13.45 -4.09
N PRO A 325 1.81 14.55 -4.70
CA PRO A 325 2.74 15.45 -4.02
C PRO A 325 2.10 16.06 -2.78
N ALA A 326 2.89 16.15 -1.71
CA ALA A 326 2.52 16.68 -0.41
C ALA A 326 1.23 16.07 0.18
N ILE A 327 0.87 14.86 -0.23
CA ILE A 327 -0.26 14.10 0.33
C ILE A 327 0.01 13.75 1.80
N ASN A 328 -1.03 13.76 2.63
CA ASN A 328 -0.89 13.32 4.01
C ASN A 328 -1.37 11.87 4.18
N LEU A 329 -0.41 10.96 4.25
CA LEU A 329 -0.58 9.53 4.52
C LEU A 329 0.03 9.14 5.88
N SER A 330 0.16 10.10 6.82
CA SER A 330 0.68 9.82 8.15
C SER A 330 -0.13 8.73 8.84
N ARG A 331 0.54 7.70 9.36
CA ARG A 331 -0.05 6.52 10.01
C ARG A 331 -1.00 5.70 9.12
N ALA A 332 -0.96 5.90 7.80
CA ALA A 332 -1.77 5.13 6.86
C ALA A 332 -1.31 3.66 6.79
N GLN A 333 -2.24 2.79 6.46
CA GLN A 333 -2.01 1.37 6.21
C GLN A 333 -1.68 1.17 4.73
N LEU A 334 -0.40 0.94 4.41
CA LEU A 334 0.14 0.89 3.06
C LEU A 334 0.88 -0.43 2.78
N GLN A 335 0.67 -1.45 3.61
CA GLN A 335 1.36 -2.73 3.45
C GLN A 335 1.03 -3.35 2.08
N TRP A 336 2.06 -3.88 1.41
CA TRP A 336 1.92 -4.51 0.09
C TRP A 336 1.45 -3.60 -1.03
N SER A 337 1.34 -2.27 -0.80
CA SER A 337 0.97 -1.33 -1.85
C SER A 337 2.07 -1.16 -2.89
N ASP A 338 1.69 -0.79 -4.11
CA ASP A 338 2.60 -0.51 -5.21
C ASP A 338 2.57 0.98 -5.56
N PHE A 339 3.61 1.70 -5.16
CA PHE A 339 3.87 3.11 -5.46
C PHE A 339 5.00 3.29 -6.49
N SER A 340 5.33 2.25 -7.26
CA SER A 340 6.42 2.34 -8.25
C SER A 340 6.19 3.52 -9.19
N GLY A 341 7.21 4.37 -9.40
CA GLY A 341 7.13 5.57 -10.23
C GLY A 341 6.24 6.71 -9.68
N ALA A 342 5.60 6.54 -8.52
CA ALA A 342 4.67 7.54 -7.99
C ALA A 342 5.37 8.86 -7.62
N GLN A 343 4.72 9.99 -7.90
CA GLN A 343 5.21 11.32 -7.56
C GLN A 343 4.68 11.72 -6.17
N MET A 344 5.53 11.58 -5.16
CA MET A 344 5.21 11.76 -3.74
C MET A 344 6.08 12.84 -3.06
N HIS A 345 6.57 13.81 -3.82
CA HIS A 345 7.39 14.89 -3.29
C HIS A 345 6.77 15.50 -2.03
N ARG A 346 7.58 15.57 -0.95
CA ARG A 346 7.15 16.12 0.34
C ARG A 346 5.88 15.48 0.90
N ALA A 347 5.59 14.24 0.57
CA ALA A 347 4.49 13.50 1.19
C ALA A 347 4.72 13.35 2.70
N TYR A 348 3.64 13.42 3.47
CA TYR A 348 3.66 13.17 4.91
C TYR A 348 3.33 11.70 5.16
N LEU A 349 4.34 10.92 5.50
CA LEU A 349 4.28 9.47 5.75
C LEU A 349 4.68 9.12 7.19
N LEU A 350 4.59 10.09 8.12
CA LEU A 350 4.95 9.91 9.53
C LEU A 350 4.27 8.67 10.13
N GLY A 351 5.04 7.67 10.54
CA GLY A 351 4.54 6.44 11.12
C GLY A 351 3.68 5.58 10.19
N ALA A 352 3.77 5.76 8.87
CA ALA A 352 3.06 4.96 7.89
C ALA A 352 3.52 3.49 7.93
N GLN A 353 2.58 2.55 7.75
CA GLN A 353 2.85 1.12 7.72
C GLN A 353 3.05 0.66 6.28
N MET A 354 4.31 0.52 5.84
CA MET A 354 4.69 0.27 4.44
C MET A 354 5.45 -1.07 4.27
N THR A 355 5.24 -2.01 5.19
CA THR A 355 5.89 -3.33 5.12
C THR A 355 5.57 -4.00 3.78
N PHE A 356 6.61 -4.49 3.07
CA PHE A 356 6.53 -5.06 1.73
C PHE A 356 5.96 -4.13 0.65
N ALA A 357 5.92 -2.82 0.87
CA ALA A 357 5.51 -1.87 -0.17
C ALA A 357 6.56 -1.82 -1.31
N ARG A 358 6.10 -1.52 -2.51
CA ARG A 358 6.94 -1.29 -3.69
C ARG A 358 7.00 0.20 -3.96
N LEU A 359 8.21 0.74 -3.98
CA LEU A 359 8.50 2.16 -4.16
C LEU A 359 9.57 2.38 -5.24
N SER A 360 9.83 1.36 -6.08
CA SER A 360 10.85 1.46 -7.13
C SER A 360 10.60 2.70 -7.98
N ASP A 361 11.66 3.49 -8.25
CA ASP A 361 11.60 4.72 -9.05
C ASP A 361 10.67 5.82 -8.50
N ALA A 362 10.13 5.67 -7.28
CA ALA A 362 9.23 6.66 -6.70
C ALA A 362 9.97 7.95 -6.33
N GLN A 363 9.28 9.08 -6.47
CA GLN A 363 9.81 10.42 -6.21
C GLN A 363 9.33 10.91 -4.84
N LEU A 364 10.18 10.75 -3.82
CA LEU A 364 9.92 11.05 -2.41
C LEU A 364 10.80 12.17 -1.85
N GLN A 365 11.34 13.04 -2.72
CA GLN A 365 12.23 14.12 -2.29
C GLN A 365 11.57 14.99 -1.22
N GLY A 366 12.26 15.15 -0.09
CA GLY A 366 11.79 15.91 1.06
C GLY A 366 10.56 15.33 1.76
N ALA A 367 10.22 14.07 1.54
CA ALA A 367 9.11 13.41 2.22
C ALA A 367 9.43 13.15 3.71
N ASP A 368 8.40 13.17 4.55
CA ASP A 368 8.50 12.84 5.98
C ASP A 368 8.07 11.39 6.22
N LEU A 369 9.06 10.50 6.33
CA LEU A 369 8.94 9.08 6.64
C LEU A 369 9.35 8.78 8.11
N THR A 370 9.41 9.80 8.98
CA THR A 370 9.79 9.63 10.37
C THR A 370 8.97 8.52 11.03
N ARG A 371 9.65 7.54 11.64
CA ARG A 371 9.05 6.35 12.27
C ARG A 371 8.17 5.51 11.34
N ALA A 372 8.31 5.62 10.03
CA ALA A 372 7.61 4.73 9.10
C ALA A 372 8.17 3.31 9.18
N THR A 373 7.32 2.29 8.93
CA THR A 373 7.73 0.89 8.89
C THR A 373 7.85 0.46 7.43
N LEU A 374 9.07 0.36 6.94
CA LEU A 374 9.43 -0.03 5.56
C LEU A 374 10.11 -1.41 5.51
N HIS A 375 9.87 -2.24 6.53
CA HIS A 375 10.47 -3.56 6.63
C HIS A 375 10.23 -4.37 5.35
N SER A 376 11.31 -4.90 4.74
CA SER A 376 11.26 -5.65 3.48
C SER A 376 10.59 -4.91 2.32
N ALA A 377 10.55 -3.58 2.34
CA ALA A 377 10.06 -2.79 1.21
C ALA A 377 11.08 -2.75 0.07
N ASN A 378 10.60 -2.58 -1.16
CA ASN A 378 11.44 -2.40 -2.33
C ASN A 378 11.53 -0.91 -2.68
N LEU A 379 12.73 -0.33 -2.50
CA LEU A 379 13.07 1.07 -2.78
C LEU A 379 14.13 1.18 -3.90
N PHE A 380 14.16 0.24 -4.83
CA PHE A 380 15.09 0.26 -5.97
C PHE A 380 15.04 1.62 -6.70
N GLU A 381 16.19 2.30 -6.83
CA GLU A 381 16.35 3.60 -7.50
C GLU A 381 15.37 4.70 -7.03
N THR A 382 14.83 4.57 -5.82
CA THR A 382 13.90 5.55 -5.23
C THR A 382 14.61 6.87 -4.93
N GLN A 383 13.97 7.99 -5.22
CA GLN A 383 14.49 9.33 -4.98
C GLN A 383 14.04 9.85 -3.62
N LEU A 384 14.94 9.86 -2.64
CA LEU A 384 14.72 10.25 -1.24
C LEU A 384 15.61 11.42 -0.79
N GLN A 385 16.12 12.20 -1.73
CA GLN A 385 16.96 13.35 -1.39
C GLN A 385 16.24 14.29 -0.41
N ASP A 386 16.96 14.74 0.61
CA ASP A 386 16.44 15.65 1.65
C ASP A 386 15.24 15.08 2.44
N ALA A 387 14.98 13.76 2.40
CA ALA A 387 13.87 13.13 3.12
C ALA A 387 14.18 12.94 4.61
N PHE A 388 13.12 12.87 5.43
CA PHE A 388 13.21 12.63 6.87
C PHE A 388 12.80 11.18 7.17
N LEU A 389 13.77 10.36 7.60
CA LEU A 389 13.59 8.95 7.94
C LEU A 389 14.03 8.65 9.40
N GLU A 390 14.00 9.66 10.26
CA GLU A 390 14.39 9.48 11.67
C GLU A 390 13.59 8.36 12.33
N LYS A 391 14.28 7.37 12.91
CA LYS A 391 13.69 6.19 13.55
C LYS A 391 12.79 5.34 12.63
N ALA A 392 12.95 5.43 11.33
CA ALA A 392 12.27 4.55 10.38
C ALA A 392 12.83 3.13 10.46
N ASP A 393 11.98 2.12 10.24
CA ASP A 393 12.39 0.72 10.15
C ASP A 393 12.46 0.30 8.68
N LEU A 394 13.69 0.26 8.16
CA LEU A 394 14.06 -0.18 6.82
C LEU A 394 14.69 -1.59 6.83
N SER A 395 14.60 -2.32 7.94
CA SER A 395 15.25 -3.64 8.06
C SER A 395 14.84 -4.55 6.91
N ARG A 396 15.84 -5.21 6.29
CA ARG A 396 15.68 -6.09 5.11
C ARG A 396 15.08 -5.41 3.88
N ALA A 397 15.05 -4.08 3.82
CA ALA A 397 14.60 -3.35 2.64
C ALA A 397 15.64 -3.45 1.52
N PHE A 398 15.17 -3.38 0.27
CA PHE A 398 15.99 -3.37 -0.92
C PHE A 398 16.16 -1.93 -1.41
N LEU A 399 17.35 -1.35 -1.17
CA LEU A 399 17.68 0.05 -1.43
C LEU A 399 18.76 0.21 -2.52
N TYR A 400 18.91 -0.77 -3.40
CA TYR A 400 19.90 -0.73 -4.46
C TYR A 400 19.75 0.54 -5.33
N GLY A 401 20.82 1.30 -5.50
CA GLY A 401 20.83 2.52 -6.32
C GLY A 401 19.98 3.66 -5.77
N VAL A 402 19.56 3.62 -4.50
CA VAL A 402 18.71 4.65 -3.89
C VAL A 402 19.43 6.00 -3.81
N PHE A 403 18.69 7.08 -3.99
CA PHE A 403 19.19 8.45 -3.86
C PHE A 403 18.79 9.04 -2.52
N LEU A 404 19.69 9.02 -1.53
CA LEU A 404 19.47 9.48 -0.15
C LEU A 404 20.31 10.74 0.21
N GLN A 405 20.84 11.43 -0.78
CA GLN A 405 21.70 12.59 -0.51
C GLN A 405 21.03 13.56 0.48
N ARG A 406 21.72 13.90 1.58
CA ARG A 406 21.26 14.79 2.65
C ARG A 406 20.02 14.31 3.41
N ALA A 407 19.59 13.07 3.23
CA ALA A 407 18.48 12.52 4.01
C ALA A 407 18.86 12.33 5.48
N ASN A 408 17.88 12.43 6.37
CA ASN A 408 18.08 12.20 7.80
C ASN A 408 17.57 10.81 8.21
N LEU A 409 18.50 9.86 8.42
CA LEU A 409 18.24 8.50 8.90
C LEU A 409 18.69 8.31 10.35
N LYS A 410 18.76 9.39 11.14
CA LYS A 410 19.18 9.30 12.55
C LYS A 410 18.36 8.25 13.30
N ALA A 411 19.06 7.33 13.98
CA ALA A 411 18.48 6.23 14.75
C ALA A 411 17.50 5.33 13.94
N ALA A 412 17.65 5.28 12.62
CA ALA A 412 16.89 4.37 11.76
C ALA A 412 17.42 2.94 11.86
N LYS A 413 16.56 1.95 11.57
CA LYS A 413 16.94 0.53 11.49
C LYS A 413 17.13 0.11 10.04
N LEU A 414 18.36 -0.26 9.72
CA LEU A 414 18.78 -0.70 8.38
C LEU A 414 19.42 -2.10 8.42
N ASN A 415 19.02 -2.93 9.37
CA ASN A 415 19.61 -4.25 9.52
C ASN A 415 19.33 -5.14 8.31
N ASN A 416 20.37 -5.76 7.74
CA ASN A 416 20.29 -6.59 6.52
C ASN A 416 19.72 -5.85 5.29
N THR A 417 19.97 -4.56 5.17
CA THR A 417 19.57 -3.77 4.00
C THR A 417 20.58 -3.88 2.86
N ASP A 418 20.08 -3.86 1.64
CA ASP A 418 20.89 -3.76 0.43
C ASP A 418 20.97 -2.31 -0.03
N LEU A 419 22.12 -1.66 0.19
CA LEU A 419 22.44 -0.29 -0.19
C LEU A 419 23.51 -0.22 -1.29
N HIS A 420 23.68 -1.29 -2.07
CA HIS A 420 24.66 -1.31 -3.17
C HIS A 420 24.44 -0.14 -4.13
N LYS A 421 25.55 0.46 -4.57
CA LYS A 421 25.56 1.55 -5.57
C LYS A 421 24.68 2.74 -5.24
N SER A 422 24.40 2.95 -3.96
CA SER A 422 23.54 4.02 -3.49
C SER A 422 24.26 5.36 -3.39
N HIS A 423 23.52 6.43 -3.59
CA HIS A 423 23.99 7.81 -3.48
C HIS A 423 23.68 8.36 -2.10
N LEU A 424 24.66 8.32 -1.18
CA LEU A 424 24.49 8.59 0.25
C LEU A 424 25.26 9.84 0.72
N MET A 425 25.64 10.72 -0.20
CA MET A 425 26.40 11.95 0.13
C MET A 425 25.67 12.81 1.16
N GLU A 426 26.41 13.28 2.19
CA GLU A 426 25.88 14.11 3.26
C GLU A 426 24.69 13.47 4.03
N THR A 427 24.45 12.17 3.92
CA THR A 427 23.37 11.46 4.60
C THR A 427 23.69 11.30 6.08
N ASN A 428 22.70 11.55 6.94
CA ASN A 428 22.87 11.40 8.39
C ASN A 428 22.38 10.02 8.87
N PHE A 429 23.31 9.11 9.15
CA PHE A 429 23.08 7.79 9.76
C PHE A 429 23.45 7.77 11.25
N SER A 430 23.58 8.90 11.91
CA SER A 430 24.00 8.91 13.31
C SER A 430 23.05 8.08 14.19
N GLU A 431 23.63 7.28 15.10
CA GLU A 431 22.87 6.37 15.97
C GLU A 431 22.05 5.29 15.22
N ALA A 432 22.23 5.08 13.92
CA ALA A 432 21.48 4.09 13.13
C ALA A 432 22.00 2.65 13.35
N GLU A 433 21.11 1.67 13.22
CA GLU A 433 21.42 0.23 13.28
C GLU A 433 21.59 -0.30 11.85
N LEU A 434 22.83 -0.69 11.47
CA LEU A 434 23.17 -1.17 10.11
C LEU A 434 23.79 -2.58 10.14
N HIS A 435 23.35 -3.45 11.06
CA HIS A 435 23.89 -4.81 11.14
C HIS A 435 23.75 -5.55 9.82
N LEU A 436 24.86 -6.07 9.29
CA LEU A 436 24.91 -6.81 8.04
C LEU A 436 24.35 -6.00 6.84
N ALA A 437 24.41 -4.67 6.89
CA ALA A 437 24.04 -3.82 5.77
C ALA A 437 25.09 -3.90 4.65
N GLN A 438 24.65 -3.87 3.41
CA GLN A 438 25.52 -3.92 2.24
C GLN A 438 25.65 -2.53 1.62
N LEU A 439 26.79 -1.87 1.81
CA LEU A 439 27.09 -0.52 1.36
C LEU A 439 28.10 -0.51 0.18
N ASN A 440 28.19 -1.63 -0.55
CA ASN A 440 29.19 -1.81 -1.59
C ASN A 440 29.00 -0.83 -2.76
N GLN A 441 30.08 -0.25 -3.24
CA GLN A 441 30.12 0.70 -4.35
C GLN A 441 29.22 1.94 -4.15
N SER A 442 28.92 2.29 -2.89
CA SER A 442 28.12 3.46 -2.55
C SER A 442 28.96 4.71 -2.37
N ASP A 443 28.37 5.86 -2.68
CA ASP A 443 29.00 7.16 -2.45
C ASP A 443 28.57 7.71 -1.08
N LEU A 444 29.47 7.59 -0.10
CA LEU A 444 29.33 7.99 1.30
C LEU A 444 30.01 9.33 1.61
N THR A 445 30.36 10.10 0.58
CA THR A 445 31.06 11.37 0.77
C THR A 445 30.35 12.24 1.80
N SER A 446 31.07 12.63 2.87
CA SER A 446 30.57 13.44 3.97
C SER A 446 29.33 12.86 4.69
N ALA A 447 29.07 11.57 4.60
CA ALA A 447 28.01 10.91 5.36
C ALA A 447 28.39 10.84 6.84
N ASN A 448 27.38 10.91 7.72
CA ASN A 448 27.58 10.89 9.17
C ASN A 448 27.07 9.56 9.75
N PHE A 449 28.00 8.69 10.20
CA PHE A 449 27.75 7.45 10.94
C PHE A 449 28.12 7.56 12.42
N GLY A 450 28.21 8.77 12.97
CA GLY A 450 28.55 8.96 14.38
C GLY A 450 27.67 8.14 15.32
N LYS A 451 28.28 7.27 16.13
CA LYS A 451 27.59 6.30 17.02
C LYS A 451 26.71 5.27 16.32
N ALA A 452 26.84 5.08 15.02
CA ALA A 452 26.10 4.05 14.30
C ALA A 452 26.67 2.66 14.63
N ASP A 453 25.80 1.65 14.55
CA ASP A 453 26.16 0.25 14.71
C ASP A 453 26.18 -0.44 13.34
N LEU A 454 27.39 -0.67 12.82
CA LEU A 454 27.68 -1.28 11.52
C LEU A 454 28.20 -2.73 11.67
N LEU A 455 27.75 -3.43 12.70
CA LEU A 455 28.18 -4.81 12.97
C LEU A 455 28.05 -5.70 11.72
N GLY A 456 29.16 -6.23 11.22
CA GLY A 456 29.18 -7.09 10.06
C GLY A 456 28.78 -6.41 8.74
N ALA A 457 28.80 -5.09 8.67
CA ALA A 457 28.48 -4.36 7.42
C ALA A 457 29.53 -4.58 6.35
N GLU A 458 29.10 -4.59 5.08
CA GLU A 458 29.98 -4.70 3.91
C GLU A 458 30.18 -3.33 3.26
N LEU A 459 31.43 -2.85 3.24
CA LEU A 459 31.86 -1.61 2.60
C LEU A 459 32.93 -1.95 1.53
N ILE A 460 32.48 -2.56 0.43
CA ILE A 460 33.39 -2.94 -0.68
C ILE A 460 33.38 -1.83 -1.73
N GLU A 461 34.56 -1.28 -2.05
CA GLU A 461 34.74 -0.17 -2.99
C GLU A 461 33.89 1.09 -2.70
N PRO A 462 33.70 1.50 -1.44
CA PRO A 462 32.94 2.69 -1.11
C PRO A 462 33.74 3.96 -1.35
N ASN A 463 33.08 5.09 -1.60
CA ASN A 463 33.71 6.40 -1.48
C ASN A 463 33.49 6.96 -0.08
N LEU A 464 34.53 7.03 0.75
CA LEU A 464 34.47 7.43 2.16
C LEU A 464 35.02 8.85 2.42
N THR A 465 35.24 9.65 1.40
CA THR A 465 35.84 10.99 1.55
C THR A 465 35.02 11.84 2.54
N GLY A 466 35.64 12.26 3.64
CA GLY A 466 35.03 13.10 4.66
C GLY A 466 33.91 12.42 5.48
N THR A 467 33.78 11.10 5.43
CA THR A 467 32.79 10.35 6.21
C THR A 467 33.12 10.41 7.69
N ASP A 468 32.12 10.60 8.54
CA ASP A 468 32.23 10.60 9.99
C ASP A 468 31.79 9.23 10.57
N PHE A 469 32.73 8.43 11.07
CA PHE A 469 32.51 7.20 11.84
C PHE A 469 32.84 7.38 13.33
N SER A 470 32.85 8.59 13.83
CA SER A 470 33.18 8.84 15.24
C SER A 470 32.25 8.06 16.18
N GLN A 471 32.85 7.32 17.12
CA GLN A 471 32.14 6.43 18.04
C GLN A 471 31.29 5.32 17.37
N ALA A 472 31.50 5.02 16.09
CA ALA A 472 30.80 3.95 15.40
C ALA A 472 31.36 2.56 15.79
N GLN A 473 30.51 1.54 15.73
CA GLN A 473 30.87 0.15 15.93
C GLN A 473 30.88 -0.57 14.58
N LEU A 474 32.09 -0.97 14.13
CA LEU A 474 32.30 -1.65 12.85
C LEU A 474 32.77 -3.11 13.04
N SER A 475 32.59 -3.69 14.22
CA SER A 475 33.05 -5.05 14.49
C SER A 475 32.52 -6.03 13.43
N TRP A 476 33.39 -6.93 12.98
CA TRP A 476 33.17 -7.89 11.90
C TRP A 476 32.85 -7.25 10.52
N SER A 477 32.95 -5.94 10.38
CA SER A 477 32.73 -5.28 9.09
C SER A 477 33.87 -5.55 8.11
N GLN A 478 33.55 -5.43 6.82
CA GLN A 478 34.52 -5.52 5.73
C GLN A 478 34.70 -4.13 5.11
N LEU A 479 35.91 -3.59 5.19
CA LEU A 479 36.29 -2.39 4.46
C LEU A 479 37.33 -2.76 3.41
N ILE A 480 36.88 -2.90 2.17
CA ILE A 480 37.69 -3.44 1.07
C ILE A 480 37.66 -2.47 -0.11
N GLY A 481 38.79 -1.92 -0.48
CA GLY A 481 38.97 -1.12 -1.70
C GLY A 481 39.18 -1.95 -2.95
N SER A 482 39.42 -1.27 -4.07
CA SER A 482 39.83 -1.91 -5.32
C SER A 482 41.35 -2.06 -5.40
N PRO A 483 41.89 -3.14 -5.99
CA PRO A 483 43.31 -3.27 -6.26
C PRO A 483 43.89 -2.12 -7.09
N ASP A 484 43.13 -1.61 -8.06
CA ASP A 484 43.56 -0.54 -8.97
C ASP A 484 43.47 0.85 -8.32
N THR A 485 42.53 1.02 -7.41
CA THR A 485 42.25 2.29 -6.70
C THR A 485 41.94 2.00 -5.25
N PRO A 486 42.98 1.91 -4.38
CA PRO A 486 42.73 1.74 -2.93
C PRO A 486 41.81 2.81 -2.41
N THR A 487 40.89 2.43 -1.52
CA THR A 487 39.92 3.36 -0.90
C THR A 487 40.69 4.35 0.00
N PRO A 488 40.78 5.63 -0.34
CA PRO A 488 41.39 6.62 0.53
C PRO A 488 40.43 7.00 1.63
N LEU A 489 40.91 7.04 2.87
CA LEU A 489 40.16 7.57 4.02
C LEU A 489 40.40 9.08 4.18
N GLU A 490 40.31 9.84 3.09
CA GLU A 490 40.53 11.27 3.09
C GLU A 490 39.54 12.00 3.96
N ARG A 491 40.06 12.64 5.04
CA ARG A 491 39.26 13.34 6.05
C ARG A 491 38.19 12.46 6.74
N THR A 492 38.34 11.14 6.67
CA THR A 492 37.44 10.21 7.35
C THR A 492 37.72 10.27 8.84
N ASP A 493 36.67 10.50 9.65
CA ASP A 493 36.78 10.58 11.11
C ASP A 493 36.50 9.21 11.73
N LEU A 494 37.51 8.59 12.33
CA LEU A 494 37.44 7.29 13.00
C LEU A 494 37.61 7.42 14.53
N ARG A 495 37.55 8.63 15.09
CA ARG A 495 37.77 8.83 16.51
C ARG A 495 36.80 8.05 17.37
N SER A 496 37.33 7.34 18.35
CA SER A 496 36.57 6.47 19.25
C SER A 496 35.74 5.39 18.56
N SER A 497 36.03 5.06 17.29
CA SER A 497 35.38 3.95 16.58
C SER A 497 36.06 2.63 16.94
N THR A 498 35.30 1.54 16.80
CA THR A 498 35.80 0.17 17.03
C THR A 498 35.58 -0.70 15.80
N ASN A 499 36.58 -1.52 15.46
CA ASN A 499 36.41 -2.58 14.48
C ASN A 499 37.17 -3.83 14.97
N GLN A 500 36.46 -4.67 15.71
CA GLN A 500 36.99 -5.94 16.19
C GLN A 500 36.65 -7.04 15.17
N TRP A 501 37.63 -7.89 14.84
CA TRP A 501 37.43 -9.03 13.93
C TRP A 501 37.02 -8.67 12.48
N GLY A 502 37.05 -7.40 12.12
CA GLY A 502 36.77 -6.93 10.76
C GLY A 502 37.87 -7.32 9.77
N ALA A 503 37.65 -7.01 8.51
CA ALA A 503 38.60 -7.21 7.42
C ALA A 503 38.94 -5.90 6.71
N LEU A 504 40.23 -5.63 6.51
CA LEU A 504 40.75 -4.48 5.76
C LEU A 504 41.56 -4.94 4.56
N ARG A 505 41.31 -4.35 3.41
CA ARG A 505 42.07 -4.64 2.20
C ARG A 505 42.03 -3.47 1.20
N TYR A 506 43.14 -3.11 0.61
CA TYR A 506 43.24 -1.97 -0.31
C TYR A 506 42.69 -0.66 0.26
N VAL A 507 43.05 -0.32 1.50
CA VAL A 507 42.61 0.87 2.22
C VAL A 507 43.80 1.71 2.63
N ASP A 508 43.73 3.03 2.46
CA ASP A 508 44.75 3.98 2.84
C ASP A 508 44.32 4.88 3.99
N PHE A 509 44.93 4.70 5.19
CA PHE A 509 44.68 5.46 6.39
C PHE A 509 45.50 6.74 6.51
N SER A 510 46.30 7.10 5.51
CA SER A 510 47.27 8.22 5.60
C SER A 510 46.62 9.56 5.96
N GLN A 511 45.34 9.76 5.65
CA GLN A 511 44.62 10.99 5.89
C GLN A 511 43.38 10.80 6.83
N ALA A 512 43.27 9.62 7.45
CA ALA A 512 42.24 9.35 8.43
C ALA A 512 42.51 10.09 9.74
N VAL A 513 41.44 10.45 10.44
CA VAL A 513 41.50 11.08 11.76
C VAL A 513 41.18 10.04 12.83
N ILE A 514 42.14 9.78 13.73
CA ILE A 514 41.98 8.84 14.85
C ILE A 514 42.26 9.54 16.17
N ASP A 515 41.87 8.94 17.30
CA ASP A 515 42.18 9.38 18.65
C ASP A 515 42.68 8.20 19.54
N GLU A 516 42.90 8.47 20.81
CA GLU A 516 43.37 7.48 21.79
C GLU A 516 42.35 6.36 22.07
N ASN A 517 41.06 6.60 21.77
CA ASN A 517 39.96 5.64 21.95
C ASN A 517 39.63 4.85 20.69
N THR A 518 40.30 5.12 19.56
CA THR A 518 40.14 4.34 18.32
C THR A 518 40.74 2.95 18.54
N ASP A 519 39.93 1.90 18.36
CA ASP A 519 40.35 0.52 18.55
C ASP A 519 39.95 -0.40 17.35
N TRP A 520 40.92 -0.57 16.46
CA TRP A 520 40.86 -1.49 15.31
C TRP A 520 41.98 -2.54 15.41
N THR A 521 42.46 -2.82 16.64
CA THR A 521 43.65 -3.63 16.87
C THR A 521 43.49 -5.11 16.54
N ASN A 522 42.26 -5.66 16.60
CA ASN A 522 41.98 -7.05 16.25
C ASN A 522 41.46 -7.22 14.82
N THR A 523 41.66 -6.23 13.96
CA THR A 523 41.22 -6.29 12.56
C THR A 523 42.22 -7.09 11.71
N PHE A 524 41.72 -7.99 10.85
CA PHE A 524 42.50 -8.74 9.88
C PHE A 524 42.83 -7.87 8.66
N PHE A 525 44.05 -7.96 8.16
CA PHE A 525 44.50 -7.22 6.96
C PHE A 525 45.67 -7.92 6.28
N ASP A 526 45.97 -7.53 5.02
CA ASP A 526 47.15 -7.95 4.27
C ASP A 526 48.04 -6.75 3.88
N SER A 527 49.06 -6.99 3.10
CA SER A 527 50.05 -5.96 2.69
C SER A 527 49.48 -4.85 1.76
N SER A 528 48.20 -4.95 1.35
CA SER A 528 47.55 -3.92 0.54
C SER A 528 47.10 -2.70 1.35
N VAL A 529 47.11 -2.81 2.69
CA VAL A 529 46.62 -1.73 3.58
C VAL A 529 47.79 -0.78 3.93
N VAL A 530 47.53 0.51 3.75
CA VAL A 530 48.51 1.56 4.07
C VAL A 530 48.13 2.22 5.40
N VAL A 531 48.97 2.02 6.43
CA VAL A 531 48.78 2.63 7.74
C VAL A 531 50.06 3.37 8.17
N PRO A 532 50.01 4.66 8.50
CA PRO A 532 51.13 5.40 9.03
C PRO A 532 51.66 4.78 10.35
N ASP A 533 52.96 4.86 10.59
CA ASP A 533 53.62 4.21 11.74
C ASP A 533 52.99 4.63 13.08
N HIS A 534 52.55 5.87 13.21
CA HIS A 534 51.93 6.38 14.44
C HIS A 534 50.51 5.87 14.70
N MET A 535 49.91 5.13 13.75
CA MET A 535 48.56 4.53 13.87
C MET A 535 48.59 2.99 14.02
N LYS A 536 49.79 2.36 13.84
CA LYS A 536 49.92 0.89 13.84
C LYS A 536 49.58 0.23 15.20
N ASP A 537 49.64 0.98 16.27
CA ASP A 537 49.25 0.54 17.60
C ASP A 537 47.71 0.54 17.81
N ARG A 538 46.96 1.10 16.90
CA ARG A 538 45.50 1.24 16.94
C ARG A 538 44.79 0.50 15.82
N ILE A 539 45.47 0.24 14.71
CA ILE A 539 44.89 -0.34 13.48
C ILE A 539 45.65 -1.62 13.11
N GLY A 540 44.90 -2.72 13.03
CA GLY A 540 45.45 -4.02 12.65
C GLY A 540 46.14 -4.76 13.79
N HIS A 541 46.09 -6.07 13.77
CA HIS A 541 46.69 -6.88 14.82
C HIS A 541 48.23 -6.79 14.80
N PRO A 542 48.91 -6.60 15.94
CA PRO A 542 50.35 -6.46 15.99
C PRO A 542 51.14 -7.58 15.36
N CYS A 543 50.68 -8.83 15.48
CA CYS A 543 51.36 -9.97 14.87
C CYS A 543 51.31 -9.97 13.32
N LEU A 544 50.29 -9.40 12.74
CA LEU A 544 50.20 -9.26 11.27
C LEU A 544 51.21 -8.23 10.77
N TRP A 545 51.43 -7.13 11.50
CA TRP A 545 52.45 -6.14 11.15
C TRP A 545 53.85 -6.71 11.10
N SER A 546 54.17 -7.68 12.00
CA SER A 546 55.50 -8.33 11.99
C SER A 546 55.77 -9.23 10.79
N GLN A 547 54.70 -9.65 10.08
CA GLN A 547 54.78 -10.54 8.90
C GLN A 547 54.76 -9.81 7.59
N ILE A 548 54.32 -8.55 7.57
CA ILE A 548 54.30 -7.71 6.38
C ILE A 548 55.66 -7.05 6.21
N THR A 549 56.37 -7.42 5.12
CA THR A 549 57.60 -6.75 4.70
C THR A 549 57.29 -5.75 3.57
N PRO A 550 58.11 -4.74 3.32
CA PRO A 550 57.90 -3.78 2.24
C PRO A 550 57.70 -4.41 0.85
N ASP A 551 58.23 -5.63 0.63
CA ASP A 551 58.14 -6.35 -0.62
C ASP A 551 57.02 -7.41 -0.65
N SER A 552 56.21 -7.49 0.42
CA SER A 552 55.11 -8.46 0.49
C SER A 552 54.03 -8.11 -0.54
N ALA A 553 53.64 -9.07 -1.40
CA ALA A 553 52.51 -8.90 -2.29
C ALA A 553 51.19 -9.11 -1.53
N PRO A 554 50.09 -8.42 -1.91
CA PRO A 554 48.77 -8.70 -1.37
C PRO A 554 48.37 -10.16 -1.57
N LEU A 555 47.55 -10.69 -0.63
CA LEU A 555 47.06 -12.06 -0.73
C LEU A 555 46.11 -12.24 -1.93
N SER A 556 46.04 -13.45 -2.49
CA SER A 556 44.93 -13.76 -3.39
C SER A 556 43.58 -13.69 -2.65
N ASP A 557 42.46 -13.52 -3.35
CA ASP A 557 41.15 -13.46 -2.74
C ASP A 557 40.84 -14.70 -1.86
N GLU A 558 41.18 -15.90 -2.39
CA GLU A 558 40.96 -17.16 -1.67
C GLU A 558 41.82 -17.23 -0.40
N ALA A 559 43.07 -16.82 -0.48
CA ALA A 559 43.97 -16.80 0.68
C ALA A 559 43.53 -15.78 1.71
N PHE A 560 43.08 -14.59 1.28
CA PHE A 560 42.60 -13.54 2.16
C PHE A 560 41.37 -13.99 2.93
N TYR A 561 40.32 -14.43 2.25
CA TYR A 561 39.10 -14.88 2.92
C TYR A 561 39.28 -16.15 3.74
N GLY A 562 40.18 -17.07 3.31
CA GLY A 562 40.54 -18.24 4.09
C GLY A 562 41.25 -17.91 5.40
N GLN A 563 42.21 -16.95 5.38
CA GLN A 563 42.90 -16.50 6.58
C GLN A 563 41.99 -15.66 7.49
N TRP A 564 41.18 -14.77 6.92
CA TRP A 564 40.20 -14.03 7.71
C TRP A 564 39.19 -14.94 8.41
N ARG A 565 38.73 -15.97 7.73
CA ARG A 565 37.88 -16.99 8.36
C ARG A 565 38.58 -17.68 9.53
N GLY A 566 39.85 -18.10 9.37
CA GLY A 566 40.64 -18.66 10.48
C GLY A 566 40.84 -17.69 11.62
N TRP A 567 40.87 -16.39 11.31
CA TRP A 567 40.95 -15.31 12.29
C TRP A 567 39.65 -15.18 13.08
N LEU A 568 38.51 -15.22 12.40
CA LEU A 568 37.18 -15.18 13.04
C LEU A 568 36.94 -16.37 13.99
N GLU A 569 37.49 -17.54 13.69
CA GLU A 569 37.40 -18.72 14.57
C GLU A 569 38.14 -18.57 15.90
N LEU A 570 38.95 -17.54 16.08
CA LEU A 570 39.57 -17.19 17.36
C LEU A 570 38.64 -16.39 18.29
N ASP A 571 37.58 -15.79 17.76
CA ASP A 571 36.64 -15.02 18.57
C ASP A 571 35.81 -15.96 19.49
N PRO A 572 35.89 -15.83 20.82
CA PRO A 572 35.15 -16.70 21.74
C PRO A 572 33.62 -16.51 21.66
N GLU A 573 33.13 -15.38 21.10
CA GLU A 573 31.71 -15.11 20.90
C GLU A 573 31.21 -15.57 19.53
N TRP A 574 32.15 -16.11 18.71
CA TRP A 574 31.86 -16.51 17.33
C TRP A 574 31.02 -17.79 17.27
N GLU A 575 29.84 -17.71 16.70
CA GLU A 575 29.03 -18.86 16.33
C GLU A 575 29.18 -19.15 14.82
N GLU A 576 29.40 -20.42 14.45
CA GLU A 576 29.57 -20.86 13.05
C GLU A 576 28.51 -20.33 12.08
N LYS A 577 27.31 -19.98 12.58
CA LYS A 577 26.22 -19.43 11.79
C LYS A 577 26.44 -17.97 11.34
N HIS A 578 27.29 -17.21 12.00
CA HIS A 578 27.50 -15.80 11.67
C HIS A 578 28.44 -15.61 10.48
N TRP A 579 29.51 -16.39 10.39
CA TRP A 579 30.49 -16.20 9.33
C TRP A 579 29.95 -16.50 7.91
N ILE A 580 29.00 -17.44 7.74
CA ILE A 580 28.35 -17.76 6.47
C ILE A 580 27.70 -16.51 5.84
N ARG A 581 27.36 -15.50 6.64
CA ARG A 581 26.77 -14.23 6.20
C ARG A 581 27.81 -13.12 5.98
N LEU A 582 28.98 -13.26 6.59
CA LEU A 582 30.05 -12.25 6.52
C LEU A 582 30.96 -12.45 5.31
N VAL A 583 31.18 -13.69 4.90
CA VAL A 583 32.05 -13.99 3.75
C VAL A 583 31.20 -14.00 2.47
N PRO A 584 31.64 -13.34 1.38
CA PRO A 584 30.93 -13.37 0.11
C PRO A 584 30.64 -14.81 -0.35
N SER A 585 29.44 -15.06 -0.86
CA SER A 585 28.94 -16.41 -1.17
C SER A 585 29.85 -17.25 -2.05
N LYS A 586 30.61 -16.61 -2.95
CA LYS A 586 31.61 -17.27 -3.81
C LYS A 586 32.80 -17.87 -3.06
N TYR A 587 33.00 -17.53 -1.78
CA TYR A 587 34.09 -17.99 -0.93
C TYR A 587 33.58 -18.82 0.26
N ASN A 588 32.30 -19.18 0.33
CA ASN A 588 31.73 -19.97 1.43
C ASN A 588 32.37 -21.35 1.58
N ASP A 589 32.89 -21.94 0.50
CA ASP A 589 33.51 -23.27 0.48
C ASP A 589 35.02 -23.26 0.81
N ILE A 590 35.59 -22.07 1.04
CA ILE A 590 37.01 -21.95 1.36
C ILE A 590 37.25 -22.43 2.78
N SER A 591 38.21 -23.35 2.94
CA SER A 591 38.63 -23.84 4.27
C SER A 591 39.28 -22.72 5.08
N ALA A 592 38.99 -22.66 6.37
CA ALA A 592 39.67 -21.76 7.29
C ALA A 592 41.18 -22.03 7.29
N ILE A 593 41.98 -21.00 7.16
CA ILE A 593 43.43 -21.05 7.28
C ILE A 593 43.78 -20.54 8.66
N PRO A 594 44.28 -21.36 9.59
CA PRO A 594 44.55 -20.95 10.94
C PRO A 594 45.59 -19.83 10.97
N PRO A 595 45.46 -18.85 11.87
CA PRO A 595 46.45 -17.80 12.02
C PRO A 595 47.80 -18.39 12.41
N PRO A 596 48.90 -17.64 12.18
CA PRO A 596 50.25 -18.07 12.59
C PRO A 596 50.31 -18.36 14.08
N ALA A 597 51.08 -19.41 14.45
CA ALA A 597 51.18 -19.89 15.83
C ALA A 597 51.59 -18.83 16.88
N ASP A 598 52.27 -17.78 16.41
CA ASP A 598 52.76 -16.67 17.21
C ASP A 598 51.67 -15.58 17.44
N CYS A 599 50.57 -15.64 16.69
CA CYS A 599 49.44 -14.74 16.87
C CYS A 599 48.51 -15.29 17.95
N LYS A 600 48.76 -14.92 19.18
CA LYS A 600 47.84 -15.20 20.29
C LYS A 600 46.92 -14.02 20.51
N TRP A 601 45.62 -14.24 20.39
CA TRP A 601 44.65 -13.28 20.83
C TRP A 601 44.74 -13.11 22.37
N SER A 602 44.88 -11.88 22.86
CA SER A 602 44.75 -11.60 24.30
C SER A 602 43.43 -10.89 24.52
N ALA A 603 42.55 -11.48 25.33
CA ALA A 603 41.28 -10.89 25.75
C ALA A 603 41.47 -9.71 26.72
N ASP A 604 42.72 -9.36 27.07
CA ASP A 604 42.98 -8.25 27.96
C ASP A 604 42.80 -6.92 27.25
N PRO A 605 41.90 -6.05 27.72
CA PRO A 605 41.78 -4.71 27.15
C PRO A 605 43.12 -3.99 27.33
N LEU A 606 43.53 -3.20 26.34
CA LEU A 606 44.75 -2.40 26.38
C LEU A 606 44.84 -1.64 27.71
N PRO A 607 46.02 -1.58 28.36
CA PRO A 607 46.19 -0.87 29.62
C PRO A 607 45.93 0.61 29.42
N GLY A 608 44.74 1.07 29.77
CA GLY A 608 44.28 2.45 29.64
C GLY A 608 42.74 2.63 29.60
N ALA A 609 41.98 1.59 29.30
CA ALA A 609 40.53 1.64 29.41
C ALA A 609 40.12 1.44 30.87
N ALA A 610 40.18 2.51 31.65
CA ALA A 610 39.63 2.53 33.02
C ALA A 610 38.10 2.39 32.91
N SER A 611 37.58 1.30 33.53
CA SER A 611 36.19 1.16 33.85
C SER A 611 35.74 2.31 34.75
N ASP A 612 35.04 3.28 34.19
CA ASP A 612 34.17 4.12 34.98
C ASP A 612 32.80 3.47 35.10
N ASN A 613 32.50 3.02 36.33
CA ASN A 613 31.21 2.49 36.81
C ASN A 613 30.06 3.50 36.65
#